data_6928d808cfcd942fc70ffcc38d03fad0
#
_entry.id   6928d808cfcd942fc70ffcc38d03fad0
#
_cell.length_a   1.000
_cell.length_b   1.000
_cell.length_c   1.000
_cell.angle_alpha   90.00
_cell.angle_beta   90.00
_cell.angle_gamma   90.00
#
_symmetry.space_group_name_H-M   'P 1'
#
loop_
_entity.id
_entity.type
_entity.pdbx_description
1 polymer ?
#
loop_
_entity_poly.entity_id
_entity_poly.type
_entity_poly.pdbx_seq_one_letter_code
_entity_poly.pdbx_strand_id
1 'polypeptide(L)'
;QTSLQQSLLEEYAVDCVIHLEQVLTNQLMTRYLRVVKLRGSAHGSNSYPFSLTQNGVSLLPITSTRLDSDQRLQRASTGISRIDNMLGGEGYFKGSSLMISGRSGSGKTILASTLMYQVLQQGEKAVMVSFEESESDLKRNLKSVGLDLSDYLSKKQLVIHSGRAIELGLEDHLINTIDLVEKESPALLVLDPVSALIDMGSSQMVKMLMIRFISYVKAQGTTLVLTELLPDRSEDYSDLAISSLVDTWFRLRQIESNGELNRLVNVVKSRGSKTSNQVKEFTIGDQGIALEDPYIGDGELVVGSAKITRIKQEQEEVERKRYELQQIEQTLSTLQAAYESRQTVLGAEFENEKRELMRKIDELKRQADQVVQQRGVMQDLRD
;
A
#
# COMPACT_ATOMS: atom_id res chain seq x y z
N GLN A 1 -12.53 0.22 59.90
CA GLN A 1 -13.46 1.38 59.78
C GLN A 1 -12.87 2.69 60.33
N THR A 2 -11.92 2.65 61.29
CA THR A 2 -11.29 3.85 61.92
C THR A 2 -10.28 4.56 61.00
N SER A 3 -9.62 3.87 60.08
CA SER A 3 -8.62 4.46 59.16
C SER A 3 -9.23 5.33 58.06
N LEU A 4 -10.44 5.02 57.60
CA LEU A 4 -11.15 5.76 56.55
C LEU A 4 -11.68 7.12 57.04
N GLN A 5 -12.09 7.23 58.33
CA GLN A 5 -12.57 8.50 58.88
C GLN A 5 -11.44 9.48 59.22
N GLN A 6 -10.24 9.03 59.58
CA GLN A 6 -9.10 9.89 59.84
C GLN A 6 -8.57 10.51 58.51
N SER A 7 -8.50 9.77 57.42
CA SER A 7 -8.02 10.31 56.13
C SER A 7 -8.94 11.40 55.56
N LEU A 8 -10.25 11.33 55.83
CA LEU A 8 -11.21 12.34 55.39
C LEU A 8 -11.01 13.72 56.09
N LEU A 9 -10.62 13.75 57.39
CA LEU A 9 -10.37 14.99 58.09
C LEU A 9 -9.05 15.67 57.63
N GLU A 10 -8.03 14.92 57.35
CA GLU A 10 -6.76 15.42 56.82
C GLU A 10 -6.92 16.01 55.43
N GLU A 11 -7.72 15.37 54.56
CA GLU A 11 -8.04 15.88 53.24
C GLU A 11 -8.78 17.23 53.24
N TYR A 12 -9.60 17.50 54.27
CA TYR A 12 -10.29 18.79 54.41
C TYR A 12 -9.35 19.93 54.88
N ALA A 13 -8.33 19.61 55.63
CA ALA A 13 -7.45 20.60 56.26
C ALA A 13 -6.36 21.16 55.33
N VAL A 14 -5.97 20.39 54.28
CA VAL A 14 -4.87 20.74 53.37
C VAL A 14 -5.38 21.40 52.10
N ASP A 15 -4.54 22.17 51.43
CA ASP A 15 -4.87 22.86 50.18
C ASP A 15 -4.65 21.98 48.93
N CYS A 16 -3.80 20.96 49.03
CA CYS A 16 -3.53 20.02 47.97
C CYS A 16 -3.56 18.58 48.46
N VAL A 17 -4.26 17.69 47.75
CA VAL A 17 -4.30 16.26 48.01
C VAL A 17 -3.96 15.53 46.73
N ILE A 18 -2.88 14.77 46.75
CA ILE A 18 -2.45 13.89 45.68
C ILE A 18 -2.55 12.46 46.17
N HIS A 19 -3.34 11.65 45.47
CA HIS A 19 -3.49 10.23 45.77
C HIS A 19 -2.55 9.43 44.87
N LEU A 20 -1.71 8.60 45.47
CA LEU A 20 -0.83 7.66 44.80
C LEU A 20 -1.32 6.23 45.06
N GLU A 21 -1.46 5.45 44.04
CA GLU A 21 -1.96 4.08 44.07
C GLU A 21 -1.08 3.15 43.25
N GLN A 22 -0.92 1.91 43.72
CA GLN A 22 -0.29 0.84 42.96
C GLN A 22 -1.32 -0.24 42.71
N VAL A 23 -1.45 -0.65 41.44
CA VAL A 23 -2.38 -1.67 41.00
C VAL A 23 -1.59 -2.79 40.31
N LEU A 24 -1.79 -4.01 40.80
CA LEU A 24 -1.21 -5.21 40.18
C LEU A 24 -2.20 -5.76 39.16
N THR A 25 -1.82 -5.75 37.88
CA THR A 25 -2.63 -6.33 36.78
C THR A 25 -1.76 -7.25 35.95
N ASN A 26 -2.16 -8.52 35.78
CA ASN A 26 -1.41 -9.49 35.00
C ASN A 26 0.08 -9.61 35.39
N GLN A 27 0.37 -9.60 36.71
CA GLN A 27 1.72 -9.65 37.28
C GLN A 27 2.57 -8.38 37.00
N LEU A 28 2.03 -7.36 36.38
CA LEU A 28 2.66 -6.05 36.20
C LEU A 28 2.11 -5.05 37.19
N MET A 29 3.02 -4.29 37.79
CA MET A 29 2.69 -3.26 38.79
C MET A 29 2.62 -1.89 38.10
N THR A 30 1.41 -1.33 38.03
CA THR A 30 1.21 0.00 37.49
C THR A 30 0.97 0.99 38.64
N ARG A 31 1.60 2.15 38.57
CA ARG A 31 1.44 3.25 39.53
C ARG A 31 0.54 4.31 38.95
N TYR A 32 -0.40 4.78 39.78
CA TYR A 32 -1.34 5.85 39.39
C TYR A 32 -1.23 7.04 40.33
N LEU A 33 -1.32 8.24 39.74
CA LEU A 33 -1.39 9.51 40.45
C LEU A 33 -2.71 10.19 40.08
N ARG A 34 -3.42 10.68 41.12
CA ARG A 34 -4.63 11.46 40.93
C ARG A 34 -4.58 12.69 41.86
N VAL A 35 -4.85 13.85 41.29
CA VAL A 35 -5.07 15.07 42.07
C VAL A 35 -6.54 15.05 42.56
N VAL A 36 -6.73 14.86 43.86
CA VAL A 36 -8.06 14.80 44.48
C VAL A 36 -8.55 16.21 44.81
N LYS A 37 -7.63 17.07 45.24
CA LYS A 37 -7.94 18.45 45.64
C LYS A 37 -6.75 19.36 45.33
N LEU A 38 -7.04 20.53 44.79
CA LEU A 38 -6.08 21.61 44.63
C LEU A 38 -6.84 22.94 44.74
N ARG A 39 -6.67 23.63 45.87
CA ARG A 39 -7.34 24.92 46.09
C ARG A 39 -6.71 26.00 45.21
N GLY A 40 -7.56 26.86 44.67
CA GLY A 40 -7.11 28.02 43.88
C GLY A 40 -6.69 27.74 42.45
N SER A 41 -6.75 26.48 42.00
CA SER A 41 -6.42 26.09 40.58
C SER A 41 -7.36 25.03 40.10
N ALA A 42 -7.69 25.11 38.81
CA ALA A 42 -8.38 24.03 38.11
C ALA A 42 -7.40 22.85 37.88
N HIS A 43 -7.84 21.64 38.16
CA HIS A 43 -7.05 20.43 37.96
C HIS A 43 -7.87 19.34 37.28
N GLY A 44 -7.19 18.40 36.62
CA GLY A 44 -7.79 17.19 36.06
C GLY A 44 -8.16 16.22 37.21
N SER A 45 -9.34 15.62 37.12
CA SER A 45 -9.86 14.64 38.08
C SER A 45 -9.51 13.18 37.72
N ASN A 46 -8.84 12.96 36.59
CA ASN A 46 -8.49 11.62 36.10
C ASN A 46 -7.33 11.02 36.93
N SER A 47 -7.23 9.69 36.91
CA SER A 47 -6.08 8.95 37.38
C SER A 47 -5.07 8.82 36.24
N TYR A 48 -3.82 9.17 36.52
CA TYR A 48 -2.73 9.20 35.56
C TYR A 48 -1.69 8.16 35.92
N PRO A 49 -1.35 7.23 35.02
CA PRO A 49 -0.22 6.35 35.24
C PRO A 49 1.07 7.15 35.28
N PHE A 50 1.99 6.77 36.17
CA PHE A 50 3.29 7.43 36.32
C PHE A 50 4.41 6.40 36.50
N SER A 51 5.61 6.78 36.11
CA SER A 51 6.85 6.05 36.33
C SER A 51 7.76 6.80 37.32
N LEU A 52 8.57 6.03 38.04
CA LEU A 52 9.67 6.55 38.83
C LEU A 52 10.96 6.38 38.03
N THR A 53 11.44 7.46 37.47
CA THR A 53 12.69 7.53 36.71
C THR A 53 13.82 8.11 37.54
N GLN A 54 15.04 8.14 37.01
CA GLN A 54 16.17 8.84 37.66
C GLN A 54 15.91 10.34 37.80
N ASN A 55 14.99 10.91 37.04
CA ASN A 55 14.59 12.31 37.09
C ASN A 55 13.41 12.58 38.05
N GLY A 56 12.95 11.54 38.76
CA GLY A 56 11.81 11.61 39.68
C GLY A 56 10.54 11.02 39.10
N VAL A 57 9.40 11.61 39.45
CA VAL A 57 8.07 11.19 38.98
C VAL A 57 7.86 11.69 37.55
N SER A 58 7.72 10.76 36.61
CA SER A 58 7.43 11.02 35.18
C SER A 58 6.02 10.57 34.86
N LEU A 59 5.27 11.42 34.17
CA LEU A 59 3.90 11.19 33.73
C LEU A 59 3.86 11.23 32.20
N LEU A 60 3.05 10.37 31.59
CA LEU A 60 2.74 10.53 30.16
C LEU A 60 2.03 11.88 29.97
N PRO A 61 2.62 12.80 29.19
CA PRO A 61 2.05 14.13 29.04
C PRO A 61 0.63 14.07 28.50
N ILE A 62 -0.28 14.84 29.13
CA ILE A 62 -1.58 15.10 28.52
C ILE A 62 -1.36 16.31 27.63
N THR A 63 -1.05 16.06 26.40
CA THR A 63 -0.89 17.15 25.46
C THR A 63 -2.25 17.72 25.10
N SER A 64 -2.61 18.85 25.76
CA SER A 64 -3.54 19.82 25.18
C SER A 64 -2.82 20.62 24.09
N THR A 65 -2.05 19.92 23.24
CA THR A 65 -1.27 20.57 22.19
C THR A 65 -2.21 21.17 21.17
N ARG A 66 -2.20 22.48 21.05
CA ARG A 66 -2.62 23.16 19.83
C ARG A 66 -1.79 22.54 18.70
N LEU A 67 -2.49 21.90 17.79
CA LEU A 67 -1.90 21.30 16.62
C LEU A 67 -1.37 22.44 15.74
N ASP A 68 -0.08 22.77 15.88
CA ASP A 68 0.56 23.78 15.05
C ASP A 68 0.56 23.30 13.59
N SER A 69 0.01 24.10 12.69
CA SER A 69 -0.42 23.65 11.35
C SER A 69 0.67 23.67 10.29
N ASP A 70 1.72 24.47 10.45
CA ASP A 70 2.62 24.78 9.33
C ASP A 70 3.66 23.71 9.00
N GLN A 71 4.14 22.94 9.98
CA GLN A 71 5.08 21.85 9.73
C GLN A 71 4.43 20.61 9.05
N ARG A 72 3.12 20.51 9.12
CA ARG A 72 2.35 19.35 8.60
C ARG A 72 2.08 19.36 7.11
N LEU A 73 2.50 20.39 6.40
CA LEU A 73 2.36 20.46 4.94
C LEU A 73 3.54 19.83 4.20
N GLN A 74 4.67 19.61 4.89
CA GLN A 74 5.84 19.02 4.26
C GLN A 74 5.70 17.51 4.11
N ARG A 75 6.10 17.02 2.95
CA ARG A 75 6.11 15.60 2.65
C ARG A 75 7.52 15.02 2.67
N ALA A 76 7.61 13.73 2.96
CA ALA A 76 8.84 12.97 2.91
C ALA A 76 8.62 11.69 2.10
N SER A 77 9.60 11.36 1.27
CA SER A 77 9.60 10.10 0.53
C SER A 77 9.75 8.90 1.46
N THR A 78 9.10 7.81 1.11
CA THR A 78 9.27 6.51 1.77
C THR A 78 10.60 5.82 1.41
N GLY A 79 11.33 6.34 0.42
CA GLY A 79 12.48 5.67 -0.21
C GLY A 79 12.07 4.69 -1.31
N ILE A 80 10.78 4.50 -1.54
CA ILE A 80 10.23 3.59 -2.56
C ILE A 80 9.25 4.37 -3.43
N SER A 81 9.69 4.78 -4.62
CA SER A 81 8.91 5.67 -5.52
C SER A 81 7.50 5.16 -5.81
N ARG A 82 7.33 3.83 -5.91
CA ARG A 82 6.01 3.24 -6.15
C ARG A 82 5.08 3.35 -4.94
N ILE A 83 5.59 3.31 -3.70
CA ILE A 83 4.81 3.59 -2.50
C ILE A 83 4.47 5.08 -2.44
N ASP A 84 5.41 5.96 -2.78
CA ASP A 84 5.15 7.40 -2.84
C ASP A 84 4.02 7.71 -3.83
N ASN A 85 4.00 7.05 -4.99
CA ASN A 85 2.92 7.16 -5.96
C ASN A 85 1.57 6.68 -5.41
N MET A 86 1.56 5.63 -4.57
CA MET A 86 0.33 5.18 -3.89
C MET A 86 -0.19 6.20 -2.88
N LEU A 87 0.66 7.11 -2.41
CA LEU A 87 0.34 8.21 -1.50
C LEU A 87 0.09 9.56 -2.20
N GLY A 88 -0.02 9.56 -3.53
CA GLY A 88 -0.26 10.77 -4.33
C GLY A 88 0.98 11.40 -4.92
N GLY A 89 2.13 10.71 -4.91
CA GLY A 89 3.36 11.06 -5.61
C GLY A 89 4.47 11.66 -4.75
N GLU A 90 4.15 12.17 -3.57
CA GLU A 90 5.11 12.92 -2.73
C GLU A 90 5.48 12.20 -1.42
N GLY A 91 4.97 10.99 -1.20
CA GLY A 91 5.17 10.23 0.03
C GLY A 91 4.24 10.64 1.19
N TYR A 92 4.71 10.50 2.43
CA TYR A 92 3.93 10.76 3.64
C TYR A 92 4.16 12.16 4.21
N PHE A 93 3.27 12.64 5.08
CA PHE A 93 3.45 13.92 5.78
C PHE A 93 4.45 13.80 6.93
N LYS A 94 5.43 14.71 7.02
CA LYS A 94 6.35 14.82 8.17
C LYS A 94 5.55 15.10 9.46
N GLY A 95 6.01 14.54 10.59
CA GLY A 95 5.32 14.65 11.85
C GLY A 95 3.95 13.94 11.91
N SER A 96 3.65 13.07 10.94
CA SER A 96 2.45 12.24 10.95
C SER A 96 2.71 10.87 11.59
N SER A 97 1.64 10.10 11.80
CA SER A 97 1.71 8.73 12.30
C SER A 97 1.39 7.73 11.19
N LEU A 98 2.28 6.76 11.01
CA LEU A 98 2.16 5.68 10.04
C LEU A 98 2.01 4.35 10.76
N MET A 99 1.18 3.47 10.26
CA MET A 99 1.05 2.09 10.74
C MET A 99 1.34 1.11 9.61
N ILE A 100 2.11 0.07 9.90
CA ILE A 100 2.40 -1.04 9.00
C ILE A 100 1.91 -2.29 9.69
N SER A 101 0.78 -2.84 9.24
CA SER A 101 0.19 -4.05 9.80
C SER A 101 0.37 -5.25 8.88
N GLY A 102 0.47 -6.44 9.45
CA GLY A 102 0.57 -7.69 8.69
C GLY A 102 0.98 -8.87 9.56
N ARG A 103 0.87 -10.07 9.00
CA ARG A 103 1.28 -11.32 9.66
C ARG A 103 2.79 -11.40 9.90
N SER A 104 3.24 -12.35 10.70
CA SER A 104 4.66 -12.64 10.85
C SER A 104 5.30 -12.96 9.50
N GLY A 105 6.54 -12.51 9.27
CA GLY A 105 7.26 -12.70 8.01
C GLY A 105 6.74 -11.88 6.82
N SER A 106 5.74 -11.01 7.00
CA SER A 106 5.20 -10.17 5.91
C SER A 106 6.12 -9.03 5.47
N GLY A 107 7.20 -8.72 6.23
CA GLY A 107 8.17 -7.68 5.89
C GLY A 107 7.92 -6.32 6.57
N LYS A 108 7.14 -6.28 7.66
CA LYS A 108 6.84 -5.04 8.42
C LYS A 108 8.09 -4.28 8.86
N THR A 109 8.98 -4.98 9.58
CA THR A 109 10.24 -4.44 10.08
C THR A 109 11.12 -3.90 8.95
N ILE A 110 11.19 -4.62 7.82
CA ILE A 110 11.98 -4.20 6.66
C ILE A 110 11.40 -2.94 6.03
N LEU A 111 10.06 -2.86 5.88
CA LEU A 111 9.42 -1.66 5.34
C LEU A 111 9.60 -0.46 6.28
N ALA A 112 9.39 -0.64 7.60
CA ALA A 112 9.63 0.42 8.59
C ALA A 112 11.09 0.89 8.58
N SER A 113 12.03 -0.06 8.49
CA SER A 113 13.47 0.25 8.40
C SER A 113 13.87 0.90 7.08
N THR A 114 13.16 0.65 5.98
CA THR A 114 13.38 1.34 4.70
C THR A 114 13.01 2.81 4.81
N LEU A 115 11.85 3.13 5.44
CA LEU A 115 11.46 4.51 5.71
C LEU A 115 12.50 5.21 6.61
N MET A 116 12.94 4.53 7.66
CA MET A 116 13.97 5.03 8.58
C MET A 116 15.29 5.27 7.84
N TYR A 117 15.72 4.33 7.00
CA TYR A 117 16.96 4.45 6.22
C TYR A 117 16.93 5.65 5.27
N GLN A 118 15.78 5.92 4.65
CA GLN A 118 15.59 7.10 3.80
C GLN A 118 15.77 8.42 4.57
N VAL A 119 15.27 8.51 5.80
CA VAL A 119 15.45 9.67 6.68
C VAL A 119 16.92 9.83 7.06
N LEU A 120 17.61 8.73 7.38
CA LEU A 120 19.03 8.74 7.71
C LEU A 120 19.90 9.18 6.50
N GLN A 121 19.55 8.77 5.29
CA GLN A 121 20.23 9.21 4.06
C GLN A 121 20.09 10.71 3.81
N GLN A 122 19.00 11.33 4.27
CA GLN A 122 18.79 12.77 4.21
C GLN A 122 19.56 13.56 5.27
N GLY A 123 20.34 12.88 6.12
CA GLY A 123 21.11 13.49 7.19
C GLY A 123 20.32 13.76 8.47
N GLU A 124 19.03 13.36 8.51
CA GLU A 124 18.18 13.51 9.69
C GLU A 124 18.38 12.35 10.68
N LYS A 125 18.06 12.58 11.96
CA LYS A 125 18.17 11.55 13.01
C LYS A 125 16.94 10.65 13.05
N ALA A 126 17.16 9.39 13.44
CA ALA A 126 16.09 8.44 13.71
C ALA A 126 16.31 7.68 15.01
N VAL A 127 15.20 7.26 15.61
CA VAL A 127 15.17 6.36 16.78
C VAL A 127 14.34 5.13 16.42
N MET A 128 14.83 3.96 16.79
CA MET A 128 14.09 2.70 16.69
C MET A 128 13.99 2.04 18.06
N VAL A 129 12.78 1.71 18.47
CA VAL A 129 12.50 0.92 19.67
C VAL A 129 11.99 -0.44 19.21
N SER A 130 12.76 -1.48 19.53
CA SER A 130 12.42 -2.87 19.19
C SER A 130 12.06 -3.65 20.44
N PHE A 131 10.90 -4.32 20.42
CA PHE A 131 10.41 -5.14 21.52
C PHE A 131 10.65 -6.65 21.32
N GLU A 132 11.09 -7.07 20.14
CA GLU A 132 11.30 -8.48 19.81
C GLU A 132 12.74 -8.79 19.40
N GLU A 133 13.40 -7.90 18.66
CA GLU A 133 14.74 -8.15 18.12
C GLU A 133 15.81 -7.32 18.85
N SER A 134 16.96 -7.94 19.08
CA SER A 134 18.13 -7.21 19.60
C SER A 134 18.75 -6.29 18.54
N GLU A 135 19.51 -5.29 18.95
CA GLU A 135 20.23 -4.40 18.02
C GLU A 135 21.14 -5.19 17.07
N SER A 136 21.82 -6.22 17.58
CA SER A 136 22.70 -7.09 16.78
C SER A 136 21.96 -7.89 15.72
N ASP A 137 20.77 -8.41 16.06
CA ASP A 137 19.93 -9.16 15.13
C ASP A 137 19.35 -8.24 14.06
N LEU A 138 18.82 -7.08 14.45
CA LEU A 138 18.34 -6.07 13.53
C LEU A 138 19.42 -5.64 12.53
N LYS A 139 20.64 -5.33 13.01
CA LYS A 139 21.76 -4.98 12.13
C LYS A 139 22.07 -6.06 11.12
N ARG A 140 22.14 -7.33 11.57
CA ARG A 140 22.42 -8.48 10.70
C ARG A 140 21.30 -8.66 9.67
N ASN A 141 20.05 -8.65 10.13
CA ASN A 141 18.87 -8.91 9.30
C ASN A 141 18.69 -7.80 8.24
N LEU A 142 18.84 -6.54 8.63
CA LEU A 142 18.70 -5.41 7.72
C LEU A 142 19.85 -5.30 6.72
N LYS A 143 21.07 -5.65 7.14
CA LYS A 143 22.22 -5.69 6.22
C LYS A 143 22.04 -6.75 5.12
N SER A 144 21.40 -7.89 5.42
CA SER A 144 21.15 -8.94 4.43
C SER A 144 20.20 -8.52 3.31
N VAL A 145 19.45 -7.43 3.51
CA VAL A 145 18.52 -6.86 2.52
C VAL A 145 18.98 -5.49 2.01
N GLY A 146 20.29 -5.18 2.13
CA GLY A 146 20.87 -3.96 1.58
C GLY A 146 20.75 -2.72 2.48
N LEU A 147 20.22 -2.83 3.70
CA LEU A 147 20.08 -1.72 4.64
C LEU A 147 21.20 -1.79 5.70
N ASP A 148 22.40 -1.28 5.37
CA ASP A 148 23.51 -1.23 6.33
C ASP A 148 23.39 -0.01 7.25
N LEU A 149 23.14 -0.26 8.54
CA LEU A 149 22.96 0.77 9.57
C LEU A 149 24.25 1.14 10.30
N SER A 150 25.37 0.49 10.01
CA SER A 150 26.62 0.57 10.81
C SER A 150 27.16 2.00 10.93
N ASP A 151 27.19 2.73 9.82
CA ASP A 151 27.68 4.12 9.78
C ASP A 151 26.80 5.09 10.57
N TYR A 152 25.48 4.92 10.49
CA TYR A 152 24.51 5.79 11.17
C TYR A 152 24.53 5.60 12.69
N LEU A 153 24.74 4.36 13.15
CA LEU A 153 24.93 4.05 14.57
C LEU A 153 26.24 4.65 15.09
N SER A 154 27.34 4.52 14.34
CA SER A 154 28.65 5.06 14.73
C SER A 154 28.63 6.59 14.87
N LYS A 155 27.87 7.27 13.98
CA LYS A 155 27.69 8.73 13.98
C LYS A 155 26.62 9.22 14.95
N LYS A 156 25.97 8.32 15.71
CA LYS A 156 24.82 8.63 16.59
C LYS A 156 23.67 9.33 15.86
N GLN A 157 23.55 9.10 14.56
CA GLN A 157 22.42 9.55 13.75
C GLN A 157 21.23 8.60 13.91
N LEU A 158 21.50 7.33 14.20
CA LEU A 158 20.53 6.32 14.58
C LEU A 158 20.78 5.88 16.02
N VAL A 159 19.71 5.80 16.79
CA VAL A 159 19.69 5.16 18.12
C VAL A 159 18.71 4.00 18.08
N ILE A 160 19.19 2.82 18.43
CA ILE A 160 18.34 1.61 18.57
C ILE A 160 18.24 1.30 20.06
N HIS A 161 17.02 1.23 20.56
CA HIS A 161 16.73 0.75 21.91
C HIS A 161 16.01 -0.59 21.79
N SER A 162 16.64 -1.65 22.31
CA SER A 162 16.08 -2.99 22.28
C SER A 162 15.78 -3.42 23.72
N GLY A 163 14.57 -3.90 23.96
CA GLY A 163 14.15 -4.43 25.26
C GLY A 163 12.87 -5.23 25.09
N ARG A 164 12.78 -6.35 25.82
CA ARG A 164 11.55 -7.15 25.76
C ARG A 164 10.40 -6.42 26.43
N ALA A 165 9.24 -6.45 25.81
CA ALA A 165 8.04 -5.79 26.33
C ALA A 165 7.74 -6.19 27.79
N ILE A 166 7.96 -7.46 28.17
CA ILE A 166 7.68 -7.98 29.51
C ILE A 166 8.63 -7.49 30.64
N GLU A 167 9.72 -6.79 30.29
CA GLU A 167 10.72 -6.35 31.28
C GLU A 167 10.23 -5.13 32.10
N LEU A 168 9.38 -4.31 31.51
CA LEU A 168 8.86 -3.07 32.13
C LEU A 168 7.35 -2.99 31.95
N GLY A 169 6.69 -2.13 32.72
CA GLY A 169 5.29 -1.77 32.48
C GLY A 169 5.11 -0.98 31.19
N LEU A 170 3.89 -1.00 30.63
CA LEU A 170 3.56 -0.26 29.41
C LEU A 170 3.91 1.23 29.53
N GLU A 171 3.57 1.82 30.67
CA GLU A 171 3.85 3.22 30.96
C GLU A 171 5.33 3.52 30.95
N ASP A 172 6.14 2.63 31.57
CA ASP A 172 7.59 2.78 31.66
C ASP A 172 8.21 2.72 30.25
N HIS A 173 7.74 1.82 29.38
CA HIS A 173 8.18 1.77 27.99
C HIS A 173 7.87 3.06 27.23
N LEU A 174 6.65 3.59 27.38
CA LEU A 174 6.25 4.80 26.69
C LEU A 174 6.97 6.04 27.21
N ILE A 175 7.18 6.14 28.54
CA ILE A 175 7.94 7.23 29.16
C ILE A 175 9.40 7.18 28.73
N ASN A 176 10.05 6.02 28.79
CA ASN A 176 11.43 5.88 28.33
C ASN A 176 11.59 6.23 26.84
N THR A 177 10.57 5.91 26.02
CA THR A 177 10.57 6.30 24.61
C THR A 177 10.41 7.81 24.44
N ILE A 178 9.61 8.46 25.27
CA ILE A 178 9.47 9.93 25.29
C ILE A 178 10.81 10.57 25.66
N ASP A 179 11.47 10.09 26.71
CA ASP A 179 12.80 10.58 27.11
C ASP A 179 13.82 10.47 25.97
N LEU A 180 13.76 9.38 25.20
CA LEU A 180 14.59 9.21 23.99
C LEU A 180 14.25 10.25 22.91
N VAL A 181 12.96 10.50 22.67
CA VAL A 181 12.50 11.50 21.68
C VAL A 181 12.95 12.90 22.09
N GLU A 182 12.83 13.26 23.37
CA GLU A 182 13.26 14.56 23.90
C GLU A 182 14.77 14.75 23.78
N LYS A 183 15.53 13.72 24.15
CA LYS A 183 17.00 13.74 24.13
C LYS A 183 17.57 13.81 22.72
N GLU A 184 17.06 12.97 21.80
CA GLU A 184 17.63 12.83 20.46
C GLU A 184 16.97 13.73 19.43
N SER A 185 15.74 14.23 19.69
CA SER A 185 14.94 15.04 18.77
C SER A 185 14.89 14.44 17.34
N PRO A 186 14.45 13.16 17.19
CA PRO A 186 14.52 12.48 15.91
C PRO A 186 13.46 12.99 14.94
N ALA A 187 13.76 12.99 13.65
CA ALA A 187 12.79 13.23 12.59
C ALA A 187 11.81 12.06 12.43
N LEU A 188 12.27 10.84 12.78
CA LEU A 188 11.46 9.62 12.69
C LEU A 188 11.72 8.69 13.87
N LEU A 189 10.61 8.20 14.45
CA LEU A 189 10.59 7.18 15.51
C LEU A 189 9.91 5.91 14.97
N VAL A 190 10.53 4.76 15.13
CA VAL A 190 9.94 3.45 14.85
C VAL A 190 9.66 2.71 16.15
N LEU A 191 8.45 2.15 16.31
CA LEU A 191 8.12 1.17 17.35
C LEU A 191 7.79 -0.17 16.70
N ASP A 192 8.56 -1.21 16.99
CA ASP A 192 8.48 -2.51 16.29
C ASP A 192 8.55 -3.71 17.25
N PRO A 193 7.47 -4.49 17.40
CA PRO A 193 6.10 -4.17 17.03
C PRO A 193 5.32 -3.57 18.23
N VAL A 194 4.40 -2.68 17.96
CA VAL A 194 3.52 -2.12 19.00
C VAL A 194 2.56 -3.15 19.59
N SER A 195 2.27 -4.22 18.84
CA SER A 195 1.46 -5.34 19.32
C SER A 195 2.07 -6.07 20.53
N ALA A 196 3.38 -6.01 20.73
CA ALA A 196 4.02 -6.55 21.93
C ALA A 196 3.58 -5.86 23.23
N LEU A 197 3.05 -4.62 23.11
CA LEU A 197 2.54 -3.85 24.25
C LEU A 197 1.07 -4.16 24.60
N ILE A 198 0.35 -4.92 23.75
CA ILE A 198 -1.09 -5.19 23.94
C ILE A 198 -1.33 -6.04 25.19
N ASP A 199 -0.50 -7.04 25.40
CA ASP A 199 -0.68 -8.01 26.48
C ASP A 199 -0.31 -7.44 27.89
N MET A 200 0.17 -6.18 27.93
CA MET A 200 0.63 -5.53 29.15
C MET A 200 -0.50 -4.84 29.94
N GLY A 201 -1.71 -4.76 29.40
CA GLY A 201 -2.85 -4.12 30.05
C GLY A 201 -4.18 -4.45 29.40
N SER A 202 -5.26 -3.85 29.90
CA SER A 202 -6.53 -3.94 29.20
C SER A 202 -6.46 -3.19 27.87
N SER A 203 -7.13 -3.69 26.83
CA SER A 203 -7.17 -3.05 25.49
C SER A 203 -7.57 -1.56 25.56
N GLN A 204 -8.47 -1.21 26.47
CA GLN A 204 -8.89 0.18 26.68
C GLN A 204 -7.77 1.05 27.27
N MET A 205 -7.01 0.53 28.22
CA MET A 205 -5.87 1.22 28.84
C MET A 205 -4.74 1.41 27.82
N VAL A 206 -4.36 0.35 27.12
CA VAL A 206 -3.33 0.41 26.06
C VAL A 206 -3.72 1.45 25.03
N LYS A 207 -4.98 1.42 24.56
CA LYS A 207 -5.49 2.41 23.59
C LYS A 207 -5.40 3.84 24.12
N MET A 208 -5.80 4.10 25.34
CA MET A 208 -5.71 5.44 25.94
C MET A 208 -4.26 5.95 26.01
N LEU A 209 -3.33 5.09 26.44
CA LEU A 209 -1.92 5.44 26.53
C LEU A 209 -1.32 5.69 25.14
N MET A 210 -1.66 4.85 24.17
CA MET A 210 -1.21 5.04 22.78
C MET A 210 -1.77 6.33 22.15
N ILE A 211 -3.01 6.72 22.46
CA ILE A 211 -3.56 8.03 22.00
C ILE A 211 -2.68 9.17 22.50
N ARG A 212 -2.33 9.17 23.79
CA ARG A 212 -1.50 10.21 24.42
C ARG A 212 -0.10 10.22 23.82
N PHE A 213 0.51 9.03 23.70
CA PHE A 213 1.85 8.86 23.15
C PHE A 213 1.94 9.36 21.70
N ILE A 214 1.04 8.90 20.82
CA ILE A 214 0.98 9.35 19.42
C ILE A 214 0.81 10.86 19.33
N SER A 215 -0.09 11.43 20.15
CA SER A 215 -0.32 12.87 20.17
C SER A 215 0.92 13.64 20.63
N TYR A 216 1.64 13.13 21.61
CA TYR A 216 2.87 13.75 22.10
C TYR A 216 3.96 13.73 21.04
N VAL A 217 4.28 12.57 20.46
CA VAL A 217 5.32 12.43 19.45
C VAL A 217 5.05 13.31 18.23
N LYS A 218 3.80 13.36 17.79
CA LYS A 218 3.37 14.26 16.71
C LYS A 218 3.51 15.74 17.06
N ALA A 219 3.32 16.12 18.32
CA ALA A 219 3.50 17.49 18.77
C ALA A 219 4.96 17.93 18.75
N GLN A 220 5.88 17.00 18.93
CA GLN A 220 7.33 17.25 18.78
C GLN A 220 7.77 17.37 17.31
N GLY A 221 6.86 17.20 16.34
CA GLY A 221 7.19 17.18 14.91
C GLY A 221 7.85 15.89 14.41
N THR A 222 7.97 14.88 15.28
CA THR A 222 8.55 13.58 14.95
C THR A 222 7.53 12.72 14.18
N THR A 223 7.94 12.15 13.06
CA THR A 223 7.16 11.14 12.34
C THR A 223 7.20 9.82 13.10
N LEU A 224 6.04 9.23 13.38
CA LEU A 224 5.91 7.99 14.12
C LEU A 224 5.54 6.84 13.18
N VAL A 225 6.34 5.78 13.16
CA VAL A 225 6.07 4.53 12.44
C VAL A 225 5.82 3.43 13.45
N LEU A 226 4.64 2.82 13.37
CA LEU A 226 4.22 1.71 14.22
C LEU A 226 4.11 0.44 13.37
N THR A 227 4.70 -0.66 13.79
CA THR A 227 4.42 -1.95 13.18
C THR A 227 3.46 -2.75 14.07
N GLU A 228 2.51 -3.45 13.46
CA GLU A 228 1.52 -4.25 14.16
C GLU A 228 1.47 -5.66 13.61
N LEU A 229 1.60 -6.65 14.49
CA LEU A 229 1.42 -8.05 14.17
C LEU A 229 -0.08 -8.36 14.16
N LEU A 230 -0.59 -8.86 13.04
CA LEU A 230 -1.98 -9.31 12.92
C LEU A 230 -2.04 -10.84 13.16
N PRO A 231 -3.06 -11.33 13.91
CA PRO A 231 -3.27 -12.76 14.10
C PRO A 231 -3.68 -13.45 12.78
N ASP A 232 -3.37 -14.73 12.66
CA ASP A 232 -3.57 -15.51 11.42
C ASP A 232 -5.02 -15.59 10.93
N ARG A 233 -5.98 -15.38 11.81
CA ARG A 233 -7.42 -15.51 11.50
C ARG A 233 -8.14 -14.19 11.20
N SER A 234 -7.49 -13.04 11.40
CA SER A 234 -8.09 -11.73 11.16
C SER A 234 -7.41 -11.02 9.99
N GLU A 235 -8.01 -11.06 8.80
CA GLU A 235 -7.50 -10.28 7.68
C GLU A 235 -7.81 -8.79 7.80
N ASP A 236 -8.80 -8.38 8.60
CA ASP A 236 -9.41 -7.06 8.51
C ASP A 236 -9.40 -6.20 9.78
N TYR A 237 -9.00 -6.72 10.93
CA TYR A 237 -9.10 -5.97 12.19
C TYR A 237 -7.76 -5.87 12.93
N SER A 238 -7.40 -4.64 13.31
CA SER A 238 -6.37 -4.34 14.29
C SER A 238 -6.94 -4.57 15.68
N ASP A 239 -6.36 -5.48 16.46
CA ASP A 239 -6.78 -5.78 17.83
C ASP A 239 -6.66 -4.56 18.75
N LEU A 240 -5.69 -3.69 18.47
CA LEU A 240 -5.49 -2.45 19.21
C LEU A 240 -6.53 -1.36 18.91
N ALA A 241 -7.31 -1.49 17.84
CA ALA A 241 -8.19 -0.43 17.35
C ALA A 241 -7.50 0.96 17.21
N ILE A 242 -6.15 1.00 17.13
CA ILE A 242 -5.36 2.22 16.90
C ILE A 242 -5.35 2.64 15.43
N SER A 243 -5.85 1.79 14.57
CA SER A 243 -6.00 2.11 13.15
C SER A 243 -6.75 3.42 12.88
N SER A 244 -7.70 3.77 13.77
CA SER A 244 -8.41 5.06 13.70
C SER A 244 -7.55 6.27 14.06
N LEU A 245 -6.46 6.06 14.82
CA LEU A 245 -5.60 7.12 15.38
C LEU A 245 -4.48 7.53 14.44
N VAL A 246 -4.01 6.61 13.59
CA VAL A 246 -2.90 6.86 12.68
C VAL A 246 -3.37 7.63 11.42
N ASP A 247 -2.46 8.38 10.82
CA ASP A 247 -2.76 9.18 9.63
C ASP A 247 -2.64 8.34 8.36
N THR A 248 -1.62 7.50 8.26
CA THR A 248 -1.40 6.60 7.12
C THR A 248 -1.33 5.15 7.59
N TRP A 249 -1.96 4.24 6.84
CA TRP A 249 -1.96 2.82 7.18
C TRP A 249 -1.62 1.98 5.96
N PHE A 250 -0.50 1.27 6.04
CA PHE A 250 -0.08 0.23 5.10
C PHE A 250 -0.46 -1.13 5.64
N ARG A 251 -1.06 -1.95 4.80
CA ARG A 251 -1.33 -3.36 5.11
C ARG A 251 -0.46 -4.25 4.24
N LEU A 252 0.26 -5.15 4.89
CA LEU A 252 1.03 -6.19 4.24
C LEU A 252 0.26 -7.52 4.34
N ARG A 253 0.10 -8.18 3.20
CA ARG A 253 -0.54 -9.50 3.11
C ARG A 253 0.41 -10.49 2.46
N GLN A 254 0.21 -11.77 2.78
CA GLN A 254 0.88 -12.88 2.12
C GLN A 254 -0.19 -13.71 1.44
N ILE A 255 0.04 -14.06 0.18
CA ILE A 255 -0.82 -14.95 -0.58
C ILE A 255 0.04 -16.08 -1.14
N GLU A 256 -0.50 -17.29 -1.08
CA GLU A 256 0.11 -18.46 -1.70
C GLU A 256 -0.41 -18.57 -3.14
N SER A 257 0.52 -18.65 -4.08
CA SER A 257 0.22 -18.83 -5.51
C SER A 257 1.26 -19.77 -6.11
N ASN A 258 0.84 -20.87 -6.73
CA ASN A 258 1.72 -21.89 -7.33
C ASN A 258 2.81 -22.43 -6.38
N GLY A 259 2.50 -22.59 -5.08
CA GLY A 259 3.48 -23.05 -4.08
C GLY A 259 4.52 -22.01 -3.67
N GLU A 260 4.34 -20.76 -4.10
CA GLU A 260 5.14 -19.61 -3.68
C GLU A 260 4.36 -18.71 -2.72
N LEU A 261 5.02 -18.23 -1.67
CA LEU A 261 4.46 -17.27 -0.73
C LEU A 261 4.83 -15.84 -1.17
N ASN A 262 3.89 -15.16 -1.83
CA ASN A 262 4.09 -13.82 -2.36
C ASN A 262 3.58 -12.76 -1.39
N ARG A 263 4.24 -11.60 -1.37
CA ARG A 263 3.90 -10.48 -0.48
C ARG A 263 3.20 -9.38 -1.24
N LEU A 264 2.18 -8.82 -0.63
CA LEU A 264 1.39 -7.72 -1.16
C LEU A 264 1.37 -6.56 -0.18
N VAL A 265 1.35 -5.34 -0.72
CA VAL A 265 1.15 -4.10 0.03
C VAL A 265 -0.01 -3.32 -0.56
N ASN A 266 -0.84 -2.76 0.31
CA ASN A 266 -1.84 -1.78 -0.05
C ASN A 266 -1.92 -0.65 0.97
N VAL A 267 -2.35 0.52 0.52
CA VAL A 267 -2.66 1.66 1.39
C VAL A 267 -4.12 1.55 1.80
N VAL A 268 -4.37 1.32 3.09
CA VAL A 268 -5.74 1.25 3.63
C VAL A 268 -6.33 2.66 3.75
N LYS A 269 -5.51 3.60 4.21
CA LYS A 269 -5.84 5.03 4.29
C LYS A 269 -4.58 5.89 4.33
N SER A 270 -4.71 7.14 3.90
CA SER A 270 -3.77 8.22 4.19
C SER A 270 -4.54 9.54 4.25
N ARG A 271 -4.56 10.15 5.44
CA ARG A 271 -5.29 11.40 5.66
C ARG A 271 -4.63 12.55 4.90
N GLY A 272 -5.42 13.34 4.19
CA GLY A 272 -4.91 14.48 3.42
C GLY A 272 -4.19 14.13 2.12
N SER A 273 -4.14 12.85 1.74
CA SER A 273 -3.54 12.40 0.47
C SER A 273 -4.56 11.70 -0.42
N LYS A 274 -4.39 11.83 -1.73
CA LYS A 274 -5.06 10.92 -2.67
C LYS A 274 -4.35 9.58 -2.61
N THR A 275 -5.05 8.53 -2.20
CA THR A 275 -4.50 7.18 -2.09
C THR A 275 -4.90 6.32 -3.27
N SER A 276 -4.00 5.48 -3.72
CA SER A 276 -4.31 4.42 -4.67
C SER A 276 -5.02 3.26 -3.96
N ASN A 277 -6.10 2.76 -4.55
CA ASN A 277 -6.79 1.56 -4.08
C ASN A 277 -6.12 0.27 -4.60
N GLN A 278 -5.04 0.39 -5.36
CA GLN A 278 -4.37 -0.76 -5.95
C GLN A 278 -3.52 -1.49 -4.92
N VAL A 279 -3.51 -2.81 -5.06
CA VAL A 279 -2.58 -3.69 -4.36
C VAL A 279 -1.33 -3.80 -5.22
N LYS A 280 -0.15 -3.79 -4.60
CA LYS A 280 1.13 -4.01 -5.27
C LYS A 280 1.79 -5.25 -4.70
N GLU A 281 2.40 -6.04 -5.55
CA GLU A 281 3.31 -7.11 -5.14
C GLU A 281 4.64 -6.48 -4.73
N PHE A 282 5.23 -6.96 -3.62
CA PHE A 282 6.58 -6.55 -3.27
C PHE A 282 7.49 -7.73 -2.95
N THR A 283 8.71 -7.60 -3.40
CA THR A 283 9.79 -8.54 -3.14
C THR A 283 10.84 -7.89 -2.25
N ILE A 284 11.51 -8.72 -1.46
CA ILE A 284 12.62 -8.31 -0.60
C ILE A 284 13.86 -9.02 -1.13
N GLY A 285 14.85 -8.27 -1.56
CA GLY A 285 16.11 -8.77 -2.09
C GLY A 285 17.29 -8.01 -1.53
N ASP A 286 18.48 -8.30 -2.04
CA ASP A 286 19.76 -7.69 -1.62
C ASP A 286 19.81 -6.16 -1.85
N GLN A 287 18.92 -5.62 -2.66
CA GLN A 287 18.80 -4.19 -2.95
C GLN A 287 17.60 -3.54 -2.22
N GLY A 288 17.06 -4.20 -1.20
CA GLY A 288 15.90 -3.73 -0.45
C GLY A 288 14.57 -4.20 -1.02
N ILE A 289 13.56 -3.34 -0.89
CA ILE A 289 12.19 -3.61 -1.34
C ILE A 289 12.01 -3.14 -2.79
N ALA A 290 11.56 -4.05 -3.66
CA ALA A 290 11.08 -3.73 -4.99
C ALA A 290 9.56 -3.99 -5.08
N LEU A 291 8.83 -3.09 -5.75
CA LEU A 291 7.39 -3.23 -5.98
C LEU A 291 7.11 -3.51 -7.45
N GLU A 292 6.14 -4.39 -7.68
CA GLU A 292 5.61 -4.73 -9.00
C GLU A 292 4.09 -4.66 -9.02
N ASP A 293 3.56 -4.48 -10.23
CA ASP A 293 2.13 -4.59 -10.44
C ASP A 293 1.74 -6.07 -10.51
N PRO A 294 0.78 -6.53 -9.70
CA PRO A 294 0.24 -7.87 -9.86
C PRO A 294 -0.50 -7.95 -11.20
N TYR A 295 -0.56 -9.14 -11.75
CA TYR A 295 -1.38 -9.40 -12.93
C TYR A 295 -2.83 -9.64 -12.50
N ILE A 296 -3.78 -8.99 -13.16
CA ILE A 296 -5.22 -9.19 -12.95
C ILE A 296 -5.78 -9.85 -14.20
N GLY A 297 -6.04 -11.16 -14.12
CA GLY A 297 -6.67 -11.94 -15.18
C GLY A 297 -7.96 -12.58 -14.68
N ASP A 298 -9.02 -12.54 -15.49
CA ASP A 298 -10.35 -13.15 -15.20
C ASP A 298 -10.93 -12.79 -13.81
N GLY A 299 -10.54 -11.62 -13.25
CA GLY A 299 -10.98 -11.17 -11.92
C GLY A 299 -10.16 -11.71 -10.74
N GLU A 300 -9.14 -12.53 -10.99
CA GLU A 300 -8.23 -13.04 -9.97
C GLU A 300 -6.89 -12.30 -9.98
N LEU A 301 -6.35 -12.10 -8.79
CA LEU A 301 -5.03 -11.51 -8.58
C LEU A 301 -3.96 -12.59 -8.73
N VAL A 302 -3.10 -12.47 -9.74
CA VAL A 302 -2.03 -13.42 -10.01
C VAL A 302 -0.67 -12.76 -9.77
N VAL A 303 0.20 -13.42 -9.02
CA VAL A 303 1.50 -12.91 -8.56
C VAL A 303 2.60 -13.95 -8.72
N GLY A 304 3.85 -13.54 -8.57
CA GLY A 304 5.01 -14.46 -8.62
C GLY A 304 5.17 -15.14 -9.98
N SER A 305 5.64 -16.39 -9.96
CA SER A 305 5.86 -17.20 -11.16
C SER A 305 4.57 -17.48 -11.96
N ALA A 306 3.42 -17.54 -11.28
CA ALA A 306 2.11 -17.70 -11.93
C ALA A 306 1.80 -16.55 -12.90
N LYS A 307 2.15 -15.30 -12.53
CA LYS A 307 2.02 -14.10 -13.37
C LYS A 307 2.80 -14.26 -14.68
N ILE A 308 4.06 -14.70 -14.57
CA ILE A 308 4.93 -14.88 -15.74
C ILE A 308 4.35 -15.93 -16.71
N THR A 309 3.89 -17.05 -16.15
CA THR A 309 3.27 -18.12 -16.93
C THR A 309 2.00 -17.64 -17.64
N ARG A 310 1.14 -16.87 -16.94
CA ARG A 310 -0.10 -16.36 -17.53
C ARG A 310 0.13 -15.36 -18.64
N ILE A 311 1.05 -14.43 -18.43
CA ILE A 311 1.44 -13.44 -19.47
C ILE A 311 1.97 -14.17 -20.72
N LYS A 312 2.79 -15.21 -20.54
CA LYS A 312 3.32 -16.00 -21.64
C LYS A 312 2.22 -16.72 -22.43
N GLN A 313 1.28 -17.36 -21.73
CA GLN A 313 0.13 -18.02 -22.34
C GLN A 313 -0.74 -17.06 -23.16
N GLU A 314 -0.98 -15.85 -22.64
CA GLU A 314 -1.73 -14.82 -23.37
C GLU A 314 -0.99 -14.33 -24.63
N GLN A 315 0.32 -14.14 -24.53
CA GLN A 315 1.13 -13.79 -25.68
C GLN A 315 1.07 -14.87 -26.76
N GLU A 316 1.20 -16.14 -26.40
CA GLU A 316 1.07 -17.28 -27.33
C GLU A 316 -0.33 -17.34 -27.95
N GLU A 317 -1.39 -17.05 -27.18
CA GLU A 317 -2.75 -17.01 -27.73
C GLU A 317 -2.97 -15.84 -28.69
N VAL A 318 -2.44 -14.67 -28.40
CA VAL A 318 -2.49 -13.51 -29.30
C VAL A 318 -1.75 -13.78 -30.59
N GLU A 319 -0.56 -14.40 -30.53
CA GLU A 319 0.20 -14.80 -31.71
C GLU A 319 -0.54 -15.84 -32.56
N ARG A 320 -1.15 -16.83 -31.93
CA ARG A 320 -1.98 -17.83 -32.62
C ARG A 320 -3.16 -17.18 -33.37
N LYS A 321 -3.89 -16.27 -32.69
CA LYS A 321 -5.01 -15.54 -33.29
C LYS A 321 -4.55 -14.64 -34.45
N ARG A 322 -3.37 -14.01 -34.35
CA ARG A 322 -2.78 -13.23 -35.44
C ARG A 322 -2.47 -14.11 -36.66
N TYR A 323 -1.89 -15.29 -36.42
CA TYR A 323 -1.58 -16.23 -37.48
C TYR A 323 -2.86 -16.73 -38.17
N GLU A 324 -3.91 -17.09 -37.45
CA GLU A 324 -5.20 -17.48 -37.98
C GLU A 324 -5.83 -16.36 -38.83
N LEU A 325 -5.78 -15.12 -38.35
CA LEU A 325 -6.27 -13.94 -39.08
C LEU A 325 -5.53 -13.79 -40.40
N GLN A 326 -4.22 -13.89 -40.42
CA GLN A 326 -3.39 -13.78 -41.63
C GLN A 326 -3.72 -14.89 -42.66
N GLN A 327 -3.98 -16.10 -42.20
CA GLN A 327 -4.41 -17.22 -43.04
C GLN A 327 -5.77 -16.94 -43.72
N ILE A 328 -6.71 -16.40 -42.96
CA ILE A 328 -8.05 -16.05 -43.48
C ILE A 328 -7.95 -14.88 -44.48
N GLU A 329 -7.15 -13.85 -44.20
CA GLU A 329 -6.91 -12.73 -45.13
C GLU A 329 -6.27 -13.20 -46.43
N GLN A 330 -5.31 -14.10 -46.35
CA GLN A 330 -4.67 -14.68 -47.55
C GLN A 330 -5.64 -15.52 -48.37
N THR A 331 -6.49 -16.30 -47.69
CA THR A 331 -7.55 -17.09 -48.35
C THR A 331 -8.56 -16.17 -49.04
N LEU A 332 -8.99 -15.10 -48.39
CA LEU A 332 -9.90 -14.09 -48.92
C LEU A 332 -9.32 -13.42 -50.19
N SER A 333 -8.05 -13.00 -50.12
CA SER A 333 -7.34 -12.40 -51.24
C SER A 333 -7.26 -13.34 -52.46
N THR A 334 -6.97 -14.61 -52.22
CA THR A 334 -6.92 -15.64 -53.27
C THR A 334 -8.30 -15.84 -53.89
N LEU A 335 -9.35 -15.86 -53.07
CA LEU A 335 -10.73 -16.03 -53.55
C LEU A 335 -11.20 -14.81 -54.36
N GLN A 336 -10.84 -13.61 -53.95
CA GLN A 336 -11.11 -12.37 -54.71
C GLN A 336 -10.42 -12.36 -56.05
N ALA A 337 -9.13 -12.72 -56.10
CA ALA A 337 -8.39 -12.80 -57.37
C ALA A 337 -8.98 -13.85 -58.33
N ALA A 338 -9.41 -15.01 -57.81
CA ALA A 338 -10.08 -16.04 -58.61
C ALA A 338 -11.45 -15.56 -59.12
N TYR A 339 -12.20 -14.84 -58.31
CA TYR A 339 -13.48 -14.25 -58.71
C TYR A 339 -13.31 -13.22 -59.84
N GLU A 340 -12.37 -12.28 -59.70
CA GLU A 340 -12.04 -11.28 -60.73
C GLU A 340 -11.58 -11.91 -62.03
N SER A 341 -10.73 -12.93 -61.96
CA SER A 341 -10.30 -13.70 -63.13
C SER A 341 -11.48 -14.36 -63.86
N ARG A 342 -12.39 -14.96 -63.09
CA ARG A 342 -13.57 -15.60 -63.63
C ARG A 342 -14.55 -14.61 -64.29
N GLN A 343 -14.74 -13.44 -63.65
CA GLN A 343 -15.53 -12.34 -64.22
C GLN A 343 -14.93 -11.88 -65.60
N THR A 344 -13.61 -11.75 -65.67
CA THR A 344 -12.92 -11.31 -66.90
C THR A 344 -13.11 -12.34 -68.03
N VAL A 345 -13.01 -13.64 -67.74
CA VAL A 345 -13.24 -14.72 -68.71
C VAL A 345 -14.68 -14.72 -69.21
N LEU A 346 -15.66 -14.69 -68.28
CA LEU A 346 -17.09 -14.67 -68.65
C LEU A 346 -17.45 -13.42 -69.45
N GLY A 347 -16.87 -12.27 -69.14
CA GLY A 347 -17.04 -11.02 -69.88
C GLY A 347 -16.52 -11.15 -71.35
N ALA A 348 -15.34 -11.78 -71.53
CA ALA A 348 -14.78 -12.02 -72.88
C ALA A 348 -15.60 -13.03 -73.71
N GLU A 349 -16.11 -14.08 -73.06
CA GLU A 349 -16.99 -15.07 -73.75
C GLU A 349 -18.31 -14.39 -74.19
N PHE A 350 -18.93 -13.59 -73.31
CA PHE A 350 -20.16 -12.86 -73.65
C PHE A 350 -19.94 -11.87 -74.78
N GLU A 351 -18.89 -11.09 -74.83
CA GLU A 351 -18.62 -10.17 -75.95
C GLU A 351 -18.26 -10.88 -77.25
N ASN A 352 -17.70 -12.07 -77.16
CA ASN A 352 -17.49 -12.91 -78.39
C ASN A 352 -18.81 -13.42 -78.91
N GLU A 353 -19.66 -13.99 -78.09
CA GLU A 353 -20.99 -14.50 -78.46
C GLU A 353 -21.88 -13.40 -79.03
N LYS A 354 -21.88 -12.24 -78.41
CA LYS A 354 -22.56 -11.05 -78.89
C LYS A 354 -22.05 -10.59 -80.25
N ARG A 355 -20.76 -10.63 -80.53
CA ARG A 355 -20.18 -10.31 -81.84
C ARG A 355 -20.60 -11.30 -82.90
N GLU A 356 -20.68 -12.57 -82.59
CA GLU A 356 -21.16 -13.59 -83.52
C GLU A 356 -22.64 -13.40 -83.88
N LEU A 357 -23.48 -13.11 -82.86
CA LEU A 357 -24.88 -12.81 -83.08
C LEU A 357 -25.10 -11.55 -83.89
N MET A 358 -24.34 -10.48 -83.62
CA MET A 358 -24.40 -9.25 -84.44
C MET A 358 -24.01 -9.52 -85.90
N ARG A 359 -22.96 -10.29 -86.15
CA ARG A 359 -22.64 -10.69 -87.57
C ARG A 359 -23.77 -11.45 -88.27
N LYS A 360 -24.39 -12.38 -87.59
CA LYS A 360 -25.56 -13.11 -88.09
C LYS A 360 -26.74 -12.18 -88.37
N ILE A 361 -27.00 -11.24 -87.50
CA ILE A 361 -28.07 -10.24 -87.75
C ILE A 361 -27.76 -9.39 -88.99
N ASP A 362 -26.54 -8.91 -89.12
CA ASP A 362 -26.13 -8.11 -90.27
C ASP A 362 -26.20 -8.95 -91.62
N GLU A 363 -25.85 -10.21 -91.56
CA GLU A 363 -25.96 -11.09 -92.68
C GLU A 363 -27.43 -11.36 -93.08
N LEU A 364 -28.28 -11.62 -92.10
CA LEU A 364 -29.73 -11.78 -92.35
C LEU A 364 -30.38 -10.49 -92.87
N LYS A 365 -29.98 -9.33 -92.41
CA LYS A 365 -30.45 -8.03 -92.95
C LYS A 365 -30.02 -7.87 -94.39
N ARG A 366 -28.77 -8.15 -94.78
CA ARG A 366 -28.29 -8.11 -96.17
C ARG A 366 -29.07 -9.07 -97.09
N GLN A 367 -29.33 -10.29 -96.59
CA GLN A 367 -30.13 -11.27 -97.36
C GLN A 367 -31.57 -10.76 -97.52
N ALA A 368 -32.19 -10.16 -96.50
CA ALA A 368 -33.51 -9.57 -96.57
C ALA A 368 -33.58 -8.41 -97.56
N ASP A 369 -32.57 -7.52 -97.51
CA ASP A 369 -32.48 -6.40 -98.49
C ASP A 369 -32.27 -6.90 -99.93
N GLN A 370 -31.46 -7.95 -100.18
CA GLN A 370 -31.32 -8.56 -101.50
C GLN A 370 -32.62 -9.14 -101.98
N VAL A 371 -33.42 -9.81 -101.12
CA VAL A 371 -34.72 -10.35 -101.48
C VAL A 371 -35.72 -9.25 -101.84
N VAL A 372 -35.67 -8.11 -101.09
CA VAL A 372 -36.52 -6.94 -101.41
C VAL A 372 -36.12 -6.30 -102.77
N GLN A 373 -34.80 -6.13 -103.00
CA GLN A 373 -34.32 -5.64 -104.31
C GLN A 373 -34.67 -6.56 -105.46
N GLN A 374 -34.51 -7.87 -105.30
CA GLN A 374 -34.93 -8.84 -106.37
C GLN A 374 -36.43 -8.78 -106.61
N ARG A 375 -37.27 -8.60 -105.62
CA ARG A 375 -38.72 -8.39 -105.80
C ARG A 375 -39.03 -7.09 -106.49
N GLY A 376 -38.33 -5.97 -106.17
CA GLY A 376 -38.50 -4.68 -106.86
C GLY A 376 -38.15 -4.82 -108.38
N VAL A 377 -37.02 -5.44 -108.76
CA VAL A 377 -36.60 -5.67 -110.11
C VAL A 377 -37.56 -6.57 -110.91
N MET A 378 -38.18 -7.56 -110.19
CA MET A 378 -39.21 -8.43 -110.85
C MET A 378 -40.56 -7.74 -111.03
N GLN A 379 -40.90 -6.65 -110.22
CA GLN A 379 -42.06 -5.84 -110.46
C GLN A 379 -41.87 -4.88 -111.66
N ASP A 380 -40.67 -4.26 -111.78
CA ASP A 380 -40.30 -3.36 -112.90
C ASP A 380 -40.17 -4.11 -114.23
N LEU A 381 -40.03 -5.42 -114.27
CA LEU A 381 -40.03 -6.26 -115.49
C LEU A 381 -41.42 -6.75 -115.86
N ARG A 382 -42.46 -6.42 -115.11
CA ARG A 382 -43.89 -6.81 -115.39
C ARG A 382 -44.79 -5.67 -115.77
N ASP A 383 -44.34 -4.43 -115.69
CA ASP A 383 -44.92 -3.26 -116.31
C ASP A 383 -44.26 -2.98 -117.67
#